data_bfafaeeb829b99248d5d26ec50fd9152
#
_entry.id   bfafaeeb829b99248d5d26ec50fd9152
#
_cell.length_a   1.000
_cell.length_b   1.000
_cell.length_c   1.000
_cell.angle_alpha   90.00
_cell.angle_beta   90.00
_cell.angle_gamma   90.00
#
_symmetry.space_group_name_H-M   'P 1'
#
loop_
_entity.id
_entity.type
_entity.pdbx_description
1 polymer ?
#
loop_
_entity_poly.entity_id
_entity_poly.type
_entity_poly.pdbx_seq_one_letter_code
_entity_poly.pdbx_strand_id
1 'polypeptide(L)'
;MDDSSIKETFISGEDIYKGAIMRVQKWQVRLPDGRTAAREIVLHHGAAAVVPVDDKGNVTLVRQHRVAIDSLTWEIPAGKLDFAAEDPFECAKRELKEETGFEAAHWKYLTRVVTTPGFCTERISLYLAMGLNKGEKHLDKDEFLFCKTIPLKEAVRQVMNGEIMDLKTCAGLLMAEKALSESASPVFDSAAYKDGFIAKYSC
;
A
#
# COMPACT_ATOMS: atom_id res chain seq x y z
N MET A 1 -27.75 -12.03 -4.04
CA MET A 1 -28.15 -10.98 -3.07
C MET A 1 -28.07 -9.66 -3.80
N ASP A 2 -29.04 -8.81 -3.63
CA ASP A 2 -29.00 -7.47 -4.22
C ASP A 2 -28.17 -6.57 -3.29
N ASP A 3 -27.01 -6.11 -3.77
CA ASP A 3 -26.08 -5.25 -3.01
C ASP A 3 -26.71 -3.90 -2.64
N SER A 4 -27.81 -3.49 -3.30
CA SER A 4 -28.50 -2.24 -3.00
C SER A 4 -29.06 -2.21 -1.57
N SER A 5 -29.40 -3.39 -1.01
CA SER A 5 -29.97 -3.52 0.34
C SER A 5 -28.98 -3.21 1.49
N ILE A 6 -27.68 -3.09 1.19
CA ILE A 6 -26.63 -2.81 2.19
C ILE A 6 -25.81 -1.56 1.82
N LYS A 7 -26.11 -0.91 0.70
CA LYS A 7 -25.33 0.20 0.17
C LYS A 7 -25.70 1.53 0.81
N GLU A 8 -24.75 2.18 1.47
CA GLU A 8 -24.88 3.58 1.88
C GLU A 8 -24.60 4.52 0.72
N THR A 9 -25.30 5.66 0.66
CA THR A 9 -25.13 6.66 -0.38
C THR A 9 -24.65 7.97 0.23
N PHE A 10 -23.53 8.50 -0.28
CA PHE A 10 -23.02 9.82 0.11
C PHE A 10 -24.01 10.93 -0.21
N ILE A 11 -24.23 11.84 0.71
CA ILE A 11 -25.10 13.03 0.55
C ILE A 11 -24.24 14.30 0.51
N SER A 12 -23.43 14.52 1.56
CA SER A 12 -22.58 15.70 1.70
C SER A 12 -21.41 15.43 2.62
N GLY A 13 -20.36 16.24 2.52
CA GLY A 13 -19.17 16.17 3.40
C GLY A 13 -18.74 17.54 3.85
N GLU A 14 -18.33 17.65 5.12
CA GLU A 14 -17.79 18.86 5.74
C GLU A 14 -16.37 18.58 6.21
N ASP A 15 -15.42 19.49 5.92
CA ASP A 15 -14.06 19.39 6.42
C ASP A 15 -14.00 19.69 7.90
N ILE A 16 -13.48 18.73 8.66
CA ILE A 16 -13.16 18.88 10.08
C ILE A 16 -11.68 19.22 10.27
N TYR A 17 -10.80 18.62 9.46
CA TYR A 17 -9.37 18.88 9.50
C TYR A 17 -8.77 18.72 8.11
N LYS A 18 -7.83 19.61 7.76
CA LYS A 18 -7.04 19.53 6.53
C LYS A 18 -5.57 19.72 6.89
N GLY A 19 -4.82 18.63 6.86
CA GLY A 19 -3.37 18.58 7.10
C GLY A 19 -2.57 18.35 5.82
N ALA A 20 -1.25 18.17 5.98
CA ALA A 20 -0.35 17.88 4.87
C ALA A 20 -0.51 16.44 4.34
N ILE A 21 -0.85 15.49 5.22
CA ILE A 21 -0.92 14.05 4.88
C ILE A 21 -2.35 13.58 4.69
N MET A 22 -3.28 14.07 5.51
CA MET A 22 -4.65 13.60 5.55
C MET A 22 -5.65 14.75 5.61
N ARG A 23 -6.86 14.48 5.15
CA ARG A 23 -8.03 15.34 5.31
C ARG A 23 -9.10 14.53 6.03
N VAL A 24 -9.66 15.07 7.11
CA VAL A 24 -10.75 14.45 7.86
C VAL A 24 -12.04 15.16 7.55
N GLN A 25 -13.04 14.39 7.15
CA GLN A 25 -14.37 14.91 6.84
C GLN A 25 -15.44 14.23 7.68
N LYS A 26 -16.50 14.97 7.98
CA LYS A 26 -17.76 14.42 8.47
C LYS A 26 -18.73 14.31 7.29
N TRP A 27 -19.06 13.08 6.92
CA TRP A 27 -20.02 12.82 5.86
C TRP A 27 -21.42 12.59 6.40
N GLN A 28 -22.41 13.08 5.68
CA GLN A 28 -23.79 12.64 5.80
C GLN A 28 -24.05 11.57 4.73
N VAL A 29 -24.57 10.43 5.15
CA VAL A 29 -24.90 9.33 4.26
C VAL A 29 -26.36 8.93 4.41
N ARG A 30 -26.96 8.44 3.32
CA ARG A 30 -28.28 7.80 3.35
C ARG A 30 -28.08 6.29 3.53
N LEU A 31 -28.72 5.76 4.56
CA LEU A 31 -28.74 4.34 4.83
C LEU A 31 -29.70 3.61 3.87
N PRO A 32 -29.60 2.26 3.72
CA PRO A 32 -30.49 1.48 2.86
C PRO A 32 -31.96 1.61 3.22
N ASP A 33 -32.31 1.85 4.48
CA ASP A 33 -33.68 2.06 4.96
C ASP A 33 -34.19 3.50 4.81
N GLY A 34 -33.42 4.38 4.15
CA GLY A 34 -33.78 5.78 3.88
C GLY A 34 -33.39 6.78 4.96
N ARG A 35 -33.01 6.35 6.15
CA ARG A 35 -32.52 7.22 7.22
C ARG A 35 -31.17 7.84 6.85
N THR A 36 -30.79 8.92 7.52
CA THR A 36 -29.47 9.52 7.41
C THR A 36 -28.59 9.18 8.62
N ALA A 37 -27.29 9.08 8.40
CA ALA A 37 -26.31 8.89 9.44
C ALA A 37 -25.03 9.67 9.15
N ALA A 38 -24.26 10.00 10.20
CA ALA A 38 -22.94 10.60 10.05
C ALA A 38 -21.87 9.51 9.95
N ARG A 39 -20.79 9.83 9.19
CA ARG A 39 -19.56 9.04 9.13
C ARG A 39 -18.38 10.00 9.24
N GLU A 40 -17.38 9.62 10.01
CA GLU A 40 -16.10 10.33 10.08
C GLU A 40 -15.11 9.62 9.17
N ILE A 41 -14.60 10.33 8.17
CA ILE A 41 -13.80 9.75 7.09
C ILE A 41 -12.47 10.47 6.97
N VAL A 42 -11.39 9.67 6.99
CA VAL A 42 -10.04 10.11 6.62
C VAL A 42 -9.86 9.92 5.12
N LEU A 43 -9.67 11.02 4.41
CA LEU A 43 -9.33 11.01 2.99
C LEU A 43 -7.81 10.92 2.83
N HIS A 44 -7.36 9.96 2.05
CA HIS A 44 -5.95 9.68 1.76
C HIS A 44 -5.74 9.46 0.26
N HIS A 45 -4.64 9.93 -0.31
CA HIS A 45 -4.35 9.79 -1.74
C HIS A 45 -4.08 8.35 -2.16
N GLY A 46 -3.69 7.50 -1.23
CA GLY A 46 -3.23 6.13 -1.46
C GLY A 46 -1.72 6.01 -1.31
N ALA A 47 -1.24 4.79 -1.55
CA ALA A 47 0.17 4.43 -1.44
C ALA A 47 0.54 3.32 -2.41
N ALA A 48 1.83 3.10 -2.58
CA ALA A 48 2.36 1.91 -3.24
C ALA A 48 3.39 1.23 -2.35
N ALA A 49 3.50 -0.09 -2.45
CA ALA A 49 4.48 -0.88 -1.71
C ALA A 49 5.06 -1.98 -2.59
N VAL A 50 6.30 -2.35 -2.31
CA VAL A 50 7.08 -3.25 -3.17
C VAL A 50 7.65 -4.40 -2.36
N VAL A 51 7.53 -5.62 -2.86
CA VAL A 51 8.27 -6.79 -2.37
C VAL A 51 9.48 -7.00 -3.29
N PRO A 52 10.67 -6.50 -2.94
CA PRO A 52 11.86 -6.65 -3.77
C PRO A 52 12.53 -7.99 -3.47
N VAL A 53 12.52 -8.91 -4.45
CA VAL A 53 13.09 -10.25 -4.32
C VAL A 53 14.27 -10.43 -5.27
N ASP A 54 15.42 -10.82 -4.72
CA ASP A 54 16.64 -11.10 -5.49
C ASP A 54 16.60 -12.48 -6.16
N ASP A 55 17.58 -12.75 -7.04
CA ASP A 55 17.70 -14.01 -7.79
C ASP A 55 17.97 -15.24 -6.89
N LYS A 56 18.30 -15.00 -5.61
CA LYS A 56 18.50 -16.07 -4.60
C LYS A 56 17.24 -16.33 -3.79
N GLY A 57 16.14 -15.61 -4.07
CA GLY A 57 14.89 -15.72 -3.35
C GLY A 57 14.90 -15.01 -1.98
N ASN A 58 15.80 -14.02 -1.79
CA ASN A 58 15.78 -13.19 -0.59
C ASN A 58 14.95 -11.93 -0.84
N VAL A 59 14.24 -11.48 0.19
CA VAL A 59 13.49 -10.21 0.20
C VAL A 59 14.24 -9.15 1.00
N THR A 60 14.25 -7.91 0.51
CA THR A 60 14.78 -6.78 1.25
C THR A 60 13.65 -6.06 1.97
N LEU A 61 13.79 -5.95 3.28
CA LEU A 61 12.87 -5.24 4.18
C LEU A 61 13.54 -3.97 4.69
N VAL A 62 12.72 -3.00 5.05
CA VAL A 62 13.13 -1.77 5.73
C VAL A 62 12.67 -1.81 7.18
N ARG A 63 13.44 -1.19 8.08
CA ARG A 63 13.07 -1.03 9.47
C ARG A 63 13.03 0.44 9.83
N GLN A 64 11.92 0.88 10.38
CA GLN A 64 11.70 2.26 10.77
C GLN A 64 10.84 2.37 12.02
N HIS A 65 10.91 3.53 12.69
CA HIS A 65 10.06 3.82 13.83
C HIS A 65 8.72 4.40 13.37
N ARG A 66 7.64 3.81 13.84
CA ARG A 66 6.28 4.28 13.61
C ARG A 66 5.76 4.93 14.90
N VAL A 67 5.90 6.26 14.99
CA VAL A 67 5.55 7.03 16.20
C VAL A 67 4.10 6.82 16.65
N ALA A 68 3.17 6.57 15.72
CA ALA A 68 1.76 6.35 16.06
C ALA A 68 1.50 5.11 16.92
N ILE A 69 2.42 4.13 16.88
CA ILE A 69 2.36 2.90 17.68
C ILE A 69 3.57 2.75 18.60
N ASP A 70 4.45 3.78 18.63
CA ASP A 70 5.71 3.82 19.40
C ASP A 70 6.55 2.55 19.26
N SER A 71 6.74 2.08 18.02
CA SER A 71 7.40 0.82 17.74
C SER A 71 8.24 0.83 16.49
N LEU A 72 9.32 0.04 16.49
CA LEU A 72 10.12 -0.27 15.32
C LEU A 72 9.45 -1.43 14.55
N THR A 73 9.11 -1.20 13.29
CA THR A 73 8.47 -2.18 12.42
C THR A 73 9.40 -2.65 11.31
N TRP A 74 9.29 -3.93 10.93
CA TRP A 74 9.83 -4.45 9.69
C TRP A 74 8.75 -4.35 8.61
N GLU A 75 9.09 -3.70 7.51
CA GLU A 75 8.15 -3.40 6.43
C GLU A 75 8.77 -3.68 5.06
N ILE A 76 7.95 -3.90 4.06
CA ILE A 76 8.37 -3.79 2.66
C ILE A 76 8.49 -2.30 2.30
N PRO A 77 9.41 -1.91 1.40
CA PRO A 77 9.52 -0.53 0.90
C PRO A 77 8.17 0.00 0.43
N ALA A 78 7.82 1.22 0.88
CA ALA A 78 6.51 1.77 0.59
C ALA A 78 6.41 3.27 0.89
N GLY A 79 5.69 4.00 0.05
CA GLY A 79 5.34 5.38 0.32
C GLY A 79 3.99 5.79 -0.23
N LYS A 80 3.57 6.97 0.18
CA LYS A 80 2.31 7.58 -0.25
C LYS A 80 2.43 8.11 -1.68
N LEU A 81 1.30 8.19 -2.36
CA LEU A 81 1.20 8.95 -3.60
C LEU A 81 1.36 10.44 -3.29
N ASP A 82 2.21 11.14 -4.04
CA ASP A 82 2.46 12.58 -3.87
C ASP A 82 1.20 13.41 -4.17
N PHE A 83 0.39 12.92 -5.10
CA PHE A 83 -0.91 13.52 -5.46
C PHE A 83 -1.89 12.41 -5.90
N ALA A 84 -3.18 12.72 -5.84
CA ALA A 84 -4.24 11.73 -6.07
C ALA A 84 -4.22 11.06 -7.47
N ALA A 85 -3.60 11.71 -8.46
CA ALA A 85 -3.50 11.18 -9.83
C ALA A 85 -2.11 10.58 -10.15
N GLU A 86 -1.21 10.44 -9.17
CA GLU A 86 0.06 9.74 -9.38
C GLU A 86 -0.21 8.27 -9.71
N ASP A 87 0.52 7.75 -10.70
CA ASP A 87 0.47 6.32 -11.01
C ASP A 87 1.12 5.52 -9.86
N PRO A 88 0.39 4.63 -9.19
CA PRO A 88 0.96 3.81 -8.12
C PRO A 88 2.17 2.97 -8.54
N PHE A 89 2.30 2.66 -9.81
CA PHE A 89 3.47 1.94 -10.32
C PHE A 89 4.71 2.83 -10.36
N GLU A 90 4.57 4.09 -10.77
CA GLU A 90 5.68 5.04 -10.74
C GLU A 90 6.10 5.36 -9.29
N CYS A 91 5.13 5.53 -8.39
CA CYS A 91 5.39 5.63 -6.96
C CYS A 91 6.16 4.41 -6.43
N ALA A 92 5.75 3.19 -6.77
CA ALA A 92 6.43 1.97 -6.35
C ALA A 92 7.91 1.93 -6.80
N LYS A 93 8.20 2.35 -8.04
CA LYS A 93 9.58 2.44 -8.55
C LYS A 93 10.40 3.49 -7.81
N ARG A 94 9.82 4.64 -7.55
CA ARG A 94 10.44 5.72 -6.80
C ARG A 94 10.80 5.27 -5.39
N GLU A 95 9.85 4.73 -4.64
CA GLU A 95 10.05 4.28 -3.25
C GLU A 95 11.07 3.14 -3.15
N LEU A 96 11.04 2.17 -4.08
CA LEU A 96 12.05 1.12 -4.12
C LEU A 96 13.46 1.70 -4.23
N LYS A 97 13.64 2.70 -5.10
CA LYS A 97 14.93 3.35 -5.30
C LYS A 97 15.35 4.20 -4.10
N GLU A 98 14.45 5.02 -3.58
CA GLU A 98 14.73 5.94 -2.47
C GLU A 98 15.09 5.19 -1.20
N GLU A 99 14.29 4.22 -0.78
CA GLU A 99 14.49 3.51 0.48
C GLU A 99 15.58 2.43 0.43
N THR A 100 15.78 1.76 -0.72
CA THR A 100 16.72 0.63 -0.80
C THR A 100 17.91 0.84 -1.73
N GLY A 101 17.83 1.80 -2.65
CA GLY A 101 18.76 1.99 -3.73
C GLY A 101 18.61 0.97 -4.86
N PHE A 102 17.58 0.11 -4.85
CA PHE A 102 17.37 -0.84 -5.93
C PHE A 102 16.53 -0.28 -7.06
N GLU A 103 16.87 -0.69 -8.27
CA GLU A 103 16.00 -0.65 -9.45
C GLU A 103 15.70 -2.09 -9.86
N ALA A 104 14.52 -2.36 -10.44
CA ALA A 104 14.10 -3.69 -10.81
C ALA A 104 13.82 -3.80 -12.31
N ALA A 105 14.26 -4.91 -12.93
CA ALA A 105 14.02 -5.19 -14.35
C ALA A 105 12.62 -5.76 -14.60
N HIS A 106 12.06 -6.47 -13.63
CA HIS A 106 10.80 -7.21 -13.78
C HIS A 106 9.85 -6.86 -12.63
N TRP A 107 8.59 -6.59 -12.99
CA TRP A 107 7.55 -6.19 -12.07
C TRP A 107 6.31 -7.05 -12.26
N LYS A 108 5.64 -7.38 -11.15
CA LYS A 108 4.34 -8.02 -11.16
C LYS A 108 3.42 -7.29 -10.19
N TYR A 109 2.28 -6.81 -10.69
CA TYR A 109 1.22 -6.33 -9.81
C TYR A 109 0.64 -7.51 -9.03
N LEU A 110 0.58 -7.38 -7.71
CA LEU A 110 0.03 -8.41 -6.84
C LEU A 110 -1.45 -8.16 -6.55
N THR A 111 -1.73 -7.01 -5.97
CA THR A 111 -3.09 -6.59 -5.63
C THR A 111 -3.14 -5.14 -5.18
N ARG A 112 -4.35 -4.66 -4.88
CA ARG A 112 -4.59 -3.45 -4.11
C ARG A 112 -5.33 -3.82 -2.84
N VAL A 113 -4.78 -3.42 -1.69
CA VAL A 113 -5.40 -3.62 -0.40
C VAL A 113 -6.04 -2.33 0.11
N VAL A 114 -7.07 -2.46 0.92
CA VAL A 114 -7.63 -1.38 1.74
C VAL A 114 -7.18 -1.58 3.18
N THR A 115 -6.78 -0.53 3.87
CA THR A 115 -6.20 -0.64 5.22
C THR A 115 -7.29 -0.66 6.28
N THR A 116 -8.07 0.40 6.37
CA THR A 116 -9.14 0.58 7.37
C THR A 116 -10.42 1.10 6.72
N PRO A 117 -11.10 0.28 5.89
CA PRO A 117 -12.20 0.74 5.04
C PRO A 117 -13.41 1.26 5.80
N GLY A 118 -13.48 1.05 7.13
CA GLY A 118 -14.55 1.57 7.97
C GLY A 118 -14.53 3.09 8.11
N PHE A 119 -13.36 3.73 7.98
CA PHE A 119 -13.23 5.19 8.13
C PHE A 119 -12.10 5.84 7.32
N CYS A 120 -11.32 5.08 6.56
CA CYS A 120 -10.22 5.62 5.77
C CYS A 120 -10.34 5.19 4.31
N THR A 121 -10.03 6.13 3.39
CA THR A 121 -10.03 5.86 1.95
C THR A 121 -8.71 5.31 1.44
N GLU A 122 -7.72 5.08 2.32
CA GLU A 122 -6.41 4.60 1.92
C GLU A 122 -6.47 3.26 1.20
N ARG A 123 -5.77 3.21 0.08
CA ARG A 123 -5.54 2.02 -0.72
C ARG A 123 -4.06 1.90 -1.01
N ILE A 124 -3.50 0.71 -0.89
CA ILE A 124 -2.09 0.45 -1.15
C ILE A 124 -1.99 -0.54 -2.29
N SER A 125 -1.35 -0.13 -3.38
CA SER A 125 -1.03 -1.02 -4.50
C SER A 125 0.24 -1.79 -4.19
N LEU A 126 0.19 -3.13 -4.25
CA LEU A 126 1.29 -4.02 -3.93
C LEU A 126 1.91 -4.58 -5.21
N TYR A 127 3.23 -4.51 -5.30
CA TYR A 127 4.01 -5.01 -6.43
C TYR A 127 5.11 -5.95 -5.97
N LEU A 128 5.41 -6.96 -6.79
CA LEU A 128 6.61 -7.79 -6.71
C LEU A 128 7.63 -7.24 -7.69
N ALA A 129 8.86 -6.98 -7.22
CA ALA A 129 9.98 -6.52 -8.01
C ALA A 129 11.09 -7.57 -8.04
N MET A 130 11.62 -7.87 -9.22
CA MET A 130 12.65 -8.90 -9.46
C MET A 130 13.71 -8.39 -10.44
N GLY A 131 14.85 -9.10 -10.54
CA GLY A 131 15.97 -8.64 -11.36
C GLY A 131 16.53 -7.35 -10.80
N LEU A 132 16.85 -7.36 -9.49
CA LEU A 132 17.26 -6.17 -8.75
C LEU A 132 18.68 -5.73 -9.12
N ASN A 133 18.82 -4.47 -9.52
CA ASN A 133 20.10 -3.81 -9.74
C ASN A 133 20.34 -2.79 -8.63
N LYS A 134 21.53 -2.83 -8.04
CA LYS A 134 21.89 -1.92 -6.95
C LYS A 134 22.34 -0.57 -7.52
N GLY A 135 21.68 0.49 -7.10
CA GLY A 135 22.01 1.88 -7.32
C GLY A 135 22.33 2.62 -6.02
N GLU A 136 22.20 3.92 -6.05
CA GLU A 136 22.37 4.77 -4.86
C GLU A 136 21.03 4.94 -4.13
N LYS A 137 21.11 4.94 -2.81
CA LYS A 137 19.98 5.17 -1.90
C LYS A 137 19.82 6.68 -1.67
N HIS A 138 18.60 7.18 -1.72
CA HIS A 138 18.29 8.59 -1.55
C HIS A 138 17.08 8.76 -0.62
N LEU A 139 17.32 8.67 0.69
CA LEU A 139 16.27 8.90 1.68
C LEU A 139 15.86 10.38 1.74
N ASP A 140 14.61 10.62 2.04
CA ASP A 140 14.13 11.94 2.42
C ASP A 140 14.83 12.42 3.71
N LYS A 141 14.91 13.74 3.91
CA LYS A 141 15.71 14.34 5.01
C LYS A 141 15.23 13.96 6.40
N ASP A 142 13.98 13.58 6.53
CA ASP A 142 13.30 13.17 7.77
C ASP A 142 13.05 11.66 7.85
N GLU A 143 13.58 10.89 6.89
CA GLU A 143 13.51 9.42 6.90
C GLU A 143 14.76 8.79 7.52
N PHE A 144 14.53 7.99 8.56
CA PHE A 144 15.55 7.21 9.27
C PHE A 144 15.18 5.74 9.22
N LEU A 145 15.74 5.03 8.25
CA LEU A 145 15.49 3.59 8.11
C LEU A 145 16.77 2.84 7.73
N PHE A 146 16.82 1.56 8.03
CA PHE A 146 17.85 0.66 7.53
C PHE A 146 17.23 -0.57 6.84
N CYS A 147 17.97 -1.14 5.89
CA CYS A 147 17.54 -2.29 5.12
C CYS A 147 18.17 -3.57 5.66
N LYS A 148 17.40 -4.67 5.58
CA LYS A 148 17.89 -6.03 5.83
C LYS A 148 17.36 -6.95 4.74
N THR A 149 18.25 -7.80 4.21
CA THR A 149 17.86 -8.82 3.24
C THR A 149 17.86 -10.18 3.92
N ILE A 150 16.76 -10.91 3.83
CA ILE A 150 16.56 -12.25 4.40
C ILE A 150 15.85 -13.16 3.40
N PRO A 151 15.95 -14.50 3.53
CA PRO A 151 15.15 -15.40 2.70
C PRO A 151 13.65 -15.07 2.78
N LEU A 152 12.96 -15.05 1.63
CA LEU A 152 11.52 -14.76 1.59
C LEU A 152 10.72 -15.71 2.49
N LYS A 153 11.07 -16.99 2.50
CA LYS A 153 10.45 -17.98 3.40
C LYS A 153 10.63 -17.66 4.88
N GLU A 154 11.77 -17.08 5.25
CA GLU A 154 12.00 -16.61 6.62
C GLU A 154 11.15 -15.39 6.96
N ALA A 155 11.02 -14.43 6.04
CA ALA A 155 10.13 -13.29 6.21
C ALA A 155 8.66 -13.74 6.37
N VAL A 156 8.21 -14.70 5.57
CA VAL A 156 6.87 -15.30 5.70
C VAL A 156 6.70 -16.01 7.05
N ARG A 157 7.72 -16.75 7.52
CA ARG A 157 7.69 -17.34 8.87
C ARG A 157 7.52 -16.27 9.95
N GLN A 158 8.21 -15.12 9.83
CA GLN A 158 8.10 -14.01 10.77
C GLN A 158 6.71 -13.33 10.74
N VAL A 159 6.03 -13.32 9.59
CA VAL A 159 4.61 -12.93 9.50
C VAL A 159 3.74 -13.93 10.26
N MET A 160 3.92 -15.22 10.03
CA MET A 160 3.06 -16.28 10.60
C MET A 160 3.19 -16.41 12.13
N ASN A 161 4.31 -16.01 12.70
CA ASN A 161 4.51 -16.03 14.15
C ASN A 161 4.34 -14.64 14.83
N GLY A 162 3.93 -13.63 14.06
CA GLY A 162 3.61 -12.28 14.57
C GLY A 162 4.81 -11.38 14.83
N GLU A 163 6.01 -11.73 14.37
CA GLU A 163 7.19 -10.83 14.44
C GLU A 163 7.07 -9.66 13.45
N ILE A 164 6.43 -9.90 12.28
CA ILE A 164 6.07 -8.88 11.29
C ILE A 164 4.56 -8.71 11.35
N MET A 165 4.11 -7.50 11.72
CA MET A 165 2.68 -7.20 11.96
C MET A 165 2.12 -6.15 11.01
N ASP A 166 2.96 -5.47 10.24
CA ASP A 166 2.52 -4.45 9.29
C ASP A 166 1.68 -5.07 8.17
N LEU A 167 0.43 -4.60 8.02
CA LEU A 167 -0.58 -5.24 7.15
C LEU A 167 -0.13 -5.33 5.68
N LYS A 168 0.41 -4.25 5.12
CA LYS A 168 0.86 -4.26 3.71
C LYS A 168 2.01 -5.24 3.50
N THR A 169 2.90 -5.34 4.49
CA THR A 169 4.04 -6.25 4.49
C THR A 169 3.58 -7.71 4.60
N CYS A 170 2.68 -8.01 5.53
CA CYS A 170 2.08 -9.33 5.65
C CYS A 170 1.43 -9.78 4.35
N ALA A 171 0.55 -8.95 3.79
CA ALA A 171 -0.12 -9.25 2.52
C ALA A 171 0.86 -9.41 1.36
N GLY A 172 1.81 -8.48 1.24
CA GLY A 172 2.81 -8.48 0.17
C GLY A 172 3.69 -9.72 0.19
N LEU A 173 4.23 -10.10 1.35
CA LEU A 173 5.13 -11.26 1.50
C LEU A 173 4.41 -12.58 1.18
N LEU A 174 3.19 -12.78 1.72
CA LEU A 174 2.40 -13.98 1.47
C LEU A 174 2.02 -14.10 -0.01
N MET A 175 1.62 -12.99 -0.64
CA MET A 175 1.27 -12.98 -2.05
C MET A 175 2.49 -13.17 -2.96
N ALA A 176 3.65 -12.60 -2.61
CA ALA A 176 4.88 -12.79 -3.36
C ALA A 176 5.36 -14.24 -3.29
N GLU A 177 5.34 -14.87 -2.11
CA GLU A 177 5.68 -16.30 -1.96
C GLU A 177 4.77 -17.16 -2.82
N LYS A 178 3.47 -16.94 -2.79
CA LYS A 178 2.51 -17.66 -3.62
C LYS A 178 2.76 -17.44 -5.10
N ALA A 179 2.95 -16.20 -5.53
CA ALA A 179 3.19 -15.85 -6.93
C ALA A 179 4.46 -16.46 -7.49
N LEU A 180 5.52 -16.60 -6.68
CA LEU A 180 6.79 -17.23 -7.09
C LEU A 180 6.72 -18.75 -7.06
N SER A 181 5.91 -19.36 -6.18
CA SER A 181 5.73 -20.81 -6.12
C SER A 181 4.90 -21.37 -7.27
N GLU A 182 4.00 -20.60 -7.83
CA GLU A 182 3.09 -21.03 -8.89
C GLU A 182 3.69 -20.94 -10.30
N SER A 183 4.99 -20.72 -10.44
CA SER A 183 5.79 -20.67 -11.69
C SER A 183 4.97 -20.71 -12.98
N ALA A 184 4.27 -19.64 -13.28
CA ALA A 184 3.69 -19.42 -14.59
C ALA A 184 3.94 -17.98 -15.01
N SER A 185 4.81 -17.81 -15.99
CA SER A 185 5.10 -16.64 -16.81
C SER A 185 4.97 -15.25 -16.18
N PRO A 186 6.04 -14.48 -16.11
CA PRO A 186 5.99 -13.07 -15.72
C PRO A 186 5.44 -12.27 -16.90
N VAL A 187 4.17 -11.95 -16.90
CA VAL A 187 3.64 -10.90 -17.75
C VAL A 187 2.87 -9.94 -16.89
N PHE A 188 3.44 -8.76 -16.74
CA PHE A 188 2.77 -7.62 -16.15
C PHE A 188 1.99 -6.89 -17.25
N ASP A 189 0.68 -6.80 -17.11
CA ASP A 189 -0.15 -5.89 -17.89
C ASP A 189 -0.53 -4.69 -17.02
N SER A 190 0.19 -3.59 -17.19
CA SER A 190 -0.09 -2.33 -16.49
C SER A 190 -1.41 -1.69 -16.92
N ALA A 191 -2.00 -2.14 -18.03
CA ALA A 191 -3.21 -1.54 -18.60
C ALA A 191 -4.50 -1.96 -17.87
N ALA A 192 -4.47 -2.99 -17.03
CA ALA A 192 -5.67 -3.58 -16.45
C ALA A 192 -6.27 -2.79 -15.26
N TYR A 193 -5.62 -1.73 -14.78
CA TYR A 193 -6.07 -1.07 -13.56
C TYR A 193 -6.23 0.46 -13.68
N LYS A 194 -7.27 0.88 -14.40
CA LYS A 194 -7.78 2.26 -14.31
C LYS A 194 -9.04 2.25 -13.44
N ASP A 195 -8.86 2.58 -12.15
CA ASP A 195 -9.98 2.64 -11.21
C ASP A 195 -10.63 4.03 -11.22
N GLY A 196 -11.88 4.08 -11.64
CA GLY A 196 -12.69 5.31 -11.67
C GLY A 196 -13.12 5.84 -10.29
N PHE A 197 -12.56 5.31 -9.19
CA PHE A 197 -12.99 5.67 -7.84
C PHE A 197 -12.41 6.98 -7.32
N ILE A 198 -11.18 7.34 -7.74
CA ILE A 198 -10.52 8.57 -7.26
C ILE A 198 -11.25 9.84 -7.77
N ALA A 199 -11.82 9.78 -8.97
CA ALA A 199 -12.50 10.91 -9.57
C ALA A 199 -13.79 11.36 -8.86
N LYS A 200 -14.35 10.56 -7.97
CA LYS A 200 -15.66 10.81 -7.35
C LYS A 200 -15.59 11.69 -6.09
N TYR A 201 -14.40 11.84 -5.49
CA TYR A 201 -14.22 12.55 -4.22
C TYR A 201 -13.02 13.52 -4.21
N SER A 202 -12.42 13.77 -5.38
CA SER A 202 -11.43 14.82 -5.58
C SER A 202 -12.15 16.15 -5.69
N CYS A 203 -12.12 16.96 -4.66
CA CYS A 203 -12.43 18.39 -4.69
C CYS A 203 -11.18 19.15 -4.34
#